data_0a2c55bb3762eb2b395c962dd61a1cc9
#
_entry.id   0a2c55bb3762eb2b395c962dd61a1cc9
#
_cell.length_a   1.000
_cell.length_b   1.000
_cell.length_c   1.000
_cell.angle_alpha   90.00
_cell.angle_beta   90.00
_cell.angle_gamma   90.00
#
_symmetry.space_group_name_H-M   'P 1'
#
loop_
_entity.id
_entity.type
_entity.pdbx_description
1 polymer ?
#
loop_
_entity_poly.entity_id
_entity_poly.type
_entity_poly.pdbx_seq_one_letter_code
_entity_poly.pdbx_strand_id
1 'polypeptide(L)'
;MECDGGVHAKNCIDQSGTKFADRLEHSLEIGAKKSGANRGEIHCNKYVLEVISDNDQLRMLEQYAIDYAHSIGLVSPISDPPDGKLTNIYAVPPPIALFPSPFPRELYDHAVNVQQAMNELYFRVASDHDFLMDAFKDVIKGDPFMARFVQIAKMVHDEGIHQPLAVQLQRADYMAHWDPSADGGGTMALKQVEVNIGAIGGPGFARTVSKLHKKVLDKLAIEHGGQPAILANSEAPVNRSRQNIAYALYQSWKLFGDPKAVLLCLSTMDSTHFEQLQFVQFEVEKLGKQQGDLVNVLVLPLTDASKRISLNETGDFSLYLDGTKRVALVHITDGNVPEEFPTEHEWTARTMIERSNAILSPNIRFHLSCTKKIQQPGMVERFFPDDPKRVALIRSTFTGLWGLEFEDEATREVIEDAIRSPGNYILKSQVEGGLGIFFDHQMAQMLQQMSKEERGAYILQRRINPLVNYLMRQKIPALLEDVVSEIGIYGSMIGDQSNGRILHNAFDGHVVRSKRSDVSHGGMSCGGGLIDSLLLFPMAQMLDKSKSALNEC
;
A
#
# COMPACT_ATOMS: atom_id res chain seq x y z
N MET A 1 17.46 36.24 42.13
CA MET A 1 17.23 34.82 42.43
C MET A 1 17.48 34.05 41.16
N GLU A 2 18.62 33.44 41.20
CA GLU A 2 19.22 32.63 40.14
C GLU A 2 18.38 31.38 39.89
N CYS A 3 18.23 30.98 38.65
CA CYS A 3 17.93 29.61 38.26
C CYS A 3 18.88 29.24 37.13
N ASP A 4 20.01 28.70 37.54
CA ASP A 4 20.91 27.90 36.72
C ASP A 4 20.22 26.59 36.32
N GLY A 5 20.36 26.19 35.09
CA GLY A 5 19.82 24.92 34.55
C GLY A 5 20.40 24.57 33.19
N GLY A 6 21.72 24.65 33.08
CA GLY A 6 22.46 24.18 31.91
C GLY A 6 22.44 22.67 31.83
N VAL A 7 21.70 22.11 30.87
CA VAL A 7 21.80 20.71 30.50
C VAL A 7 23.01 20.53 29.58
N HIS A 8 24.11 20.13 30.16
CA HIS A 8 25.28 19.62 29.44
C HIS A 8 24.91 18.29 28.77
N ALA A 9 24.72 18.31 27.45
CA ALA A 9 24.81 17.11 26.64
C ALA A 9 26.26 16.58 26.72
N LYS A 10 26.49 15.61 27.59
CA LYS A 10 27.77 14.89 27.63
C LYS A 10 27.88 14.05 26.36
N ASN A 11 28.83 14.42 25.50
CA ASN A 11 29.37 13.61 24.43
C ASN A 11 29.85 12.26 25.00
N CYS A 12 29.07 11.20 24.86
CA CYS A 12 29.59 9.85 25.00
C CYS A 12 30.30 9.48 23.70
N ILE A 13 31.56 9.90 23.58
CA ILE A 13 32.48 9.30 22.63
C ILE A 13 32.90 7.97 23.23
N ASP A 14 32.39 6.87 22.68
CA ASP A 14 32.89 5.54 23.01
C ASP A 14 34.30 5.40 22.41
N GLN A 15 35.30 5.20 23.30
CA GLN A 15 36.72 5.09 22.94
C GLN A 15 37.10 3.70 22.40
N SER A 16 36.16 2.87 21.94
CA SER A 16 36.49 1.61 21.29
C SER A 16 36.83 1.88 19.82
N GLY A 17 38.13 1.85 19.49
CA GLY A 17 38.65 2.01 18.12
C GLY A 17 38.30 0.88 17.15
N THR A 18 37.11 0.30 17.25
CA THR A 18 36.55 -0.68 16.31
C THR A 18 36.20 -0.01 14.99
N LYS A 19 36.68 -0.60 13.90
CA LYS A 19 36.40 -0.13 12.55
C LYS A 19 34.88 -0.15 12.29
N PHE A 20 34.41 0.76 11.45
CA PHE A 20 33.01 0.82 11.02
C PHE A 20 32.48 -0.55 10.52
N ALA A 21 33.32 -1.29 9.77
CA ALA A 21 33.04 -2.65 9.33
C ALA A 21 32.76 -3.60 10.51
N ASP A 22 33.56 -3.56 11.57
CA ASP A 22 33.43 -4.46 12.73
C ASP A 22 32.14 -4.16 13.53
N ARG A 23 31.67 -2.90 13.57
CA ARG A 23 30.41 -2.53 14.21
C ARG A 23 29.21 -2.92 13.36
N LEU A 24 29.31 -2.81 12.04
CA LEU A 24 28.31 -3.31 11.11
C LEU A 24 28.23 -4.85 11.16
N GLU A 25 29.37 -5.53 11.20
CA GLU A 25 29.43 -6.99 11.39
C GLU A 25 28.86 -7.41 12.75
N HIS A 26 29.18 -6.69 13.82
CA HIS A 26 28.62 -6.96 15.15
C HIS A 26 27.10 -6.70 15.22
N SER A 27 26.59 -5.69 14.52
CA SER A 27 25.15 -5.44 14.39
C SER A 27 24.47 -6.53 13.56
N LEU A 28 25.16 -7.05 12.53
CA LEU A 28 24.72 -8.19 11.72
C LEU A 28 24.70 -9.50 12.54
N GLU A 29 25.71 -9.75 13.39
CA GLU A 29 25.75 -10.90 14.29
C GLU A 29 24.63 -10.87 15.35
N ILE A 30 24.27 -9.70 15.87
CA ILE A 30 23.16 -9.54 16.84
C ILE A 30 21.83 -9.76 16.13
N GLY A 31 21.66 -9.30 14.88
CA GLY A 31 20.48 -9.57 14.04
C GLY A 31 20.34 -11.06 13.73
N ALA A 32 21.40 -11.70 13.27
CA ALA A 32 21.44 -13.13 12.92
C ALA A 32 21.17 -14.07 14.12
N LYS A 33 21.64 -13.69 15.33
CA LYS A 33 21.39 -14.49 16.55
C LYS A 33 19.97 -14.39 17.09
N LYS A 34 19.15 -13.41 16.64
CA LYS A 34 17.75 -13.27 17.05
C LYS A 34 16.74 -13.91 16.08
N SER A 35 17.13 -14.18 14.85
CA SER A 35 16.27 -14.89 13.88
C SER A 35 16.43 -16.40 14.02
N GLY A 36 15.80 -16.97 15.02
CA GLY A 36 15.76 -18.43 15.19
C GLY A 36 14.82 -19.10 14.20
N ALA A 37 15.15 -19.12 12.92
CA ALA A 37 14.58 -20.06 11.96
C ALA A 37 15.45 -20.07 10.70
N ASN A 38 16.06 -21.20 10.45
CA ASN A 38 16.72 -21.60 9.20
C ASN A 38 15.66 -21.71 8.07
N ARG A 39 15.13 -20.59 7.61
CA ARG A 39 14.37 -20.48 6.36
C ARG A 39 15.40 -20.07 5.33
N GLY A 40 15.48 -20.72 4.18
CA GLY A 40 16.43 -20.40 3.11
C GLY A 40 16.28 -18.96 2.61
N GLU A 41 16.53 -18.01 3.50
CA GLU A 41 16.49 -16.57 3.25
C GLU A 41 17.63 -16.24 2.29
N ILE A 42 17.31 -15.57 1.19
CA ILE A 42 18.32 -14.99 0.31
C ILE A 42 18.47 -13.53 0.69
N HIS A 43 19.64 -13.23 1.23
CA HIS A 43 20.09 -11.89 1.42
C HIS A 43 20.66 -11.37 0.11
N CYS A 44 20.04 -10.33 -0.44
CA CYS A 44 20.46 -9.73 -1.69
C CYS A 44 21.05 -8.35 -1.45
N ASN A 45 22.12 -8.12 -2.20
CA ASN A 45 22.72 -6.83 -2.48
C ASN A 45 23.01 -5.95 -1.26
N LYS A 46 24.17 -6.12 -0.69
CA LYS A 46 24.75 -5.30 0.39
C LYS A 46 25.26 -3.93 -0.10
N TYR A 47 24.73 -3.37 -1.21
CA TYR A 47 25.29 -2.16 -1.81
C TYR A 47 25.41 -1.01 -0.80
N VAL A 48 24.47 -0.89 0.15
CA VAL A 48 24.52 0.12 1.20
C VAL A 48 25.80 0.03 2.03
N LEU A 49 26.27 -1.20 2.31
CA LEU A 49 27.52 -1.41 3.07
C LEU A 49 28.76 -1.08 2.24
N GLU A 50 28.69 -1.26 0.90
CA GLU A 50 29.82 -1.01 0.01
C GLU A 50 29.97 0.47 -0.36
N VAL A 51 28.90 1.28 -0.18
CA VAL A 51 28.92 2.71 -0.57
C VAL A 51 29.19 3.65 0.59
N ILE A 52 29.09 3.21 1.84
CA ILE A 52 29.40 4.03 3.01
C ILE A 52 30.83 3.76 3.50
N SER A 53 31.65 4.80 3.49
CA SER A 53 33.08 4.69 3.85
C SER A 53 33.31 4.65 5.37
N ASP A 54 32.58 5.48 6.12
CA ASP A 54 32.75 5.68 7.56
C ASP A 54 31.52 6.32 8.22
N ASN A 55 31.59 6.44 9.54
CA ASN A 55 30.51 7.03 10.34
C ASN A 55 30.30 8.53 10.09
N ASP A 56 31.32 9.28 9.71
CA ASP A 56 31.18 10.72 9.49
C ASP A 56 30.44 10.99 8.18
N GLN A 57 30.74 10.22 7.13
CA GLN A 57 29.97 10.23 5.88
C GLN A 57 28.52 9.85 6.13
N LEU A 58 28.26 8.82 6.94
CA LEU A 58 26.88 8.41 7.27
C LEU A 58 26.13 9.55 7.96
N ARG A 59 26.70 10.17 9.00
CA ARG A 59 26.07 11.29 9.73
C ARG A 59 25.79 12.49 8.81
N MET A 60 26.71 12.80 7.93
CA MET A 60 26.53 13.88 6.95
C MET A 60 25.34 13.57 6.01
N LEU A 61 25.22 12.36 5.51
CA LEU A 61 24.11 11.95 4.65
C LEU A 61 22.78 11.91 5.39
N GLU A 62 22.76 11.48 6.65
CA GLU A 62 21.57 11.52 7.52
C GLU A 62 21.03 12.95 7.67
N GLN A 63 21.91 13.88 8.09
CA GLN A 63 21.51 15.28 8.25
C GLN A 63 21.05 15.88 6.93
N TYR A 64 21.79 15.62 5.85
CA TYR A 64 21.43 16.07 4.51
C TYR A 64 20.05 15.56 4.07
N ALA A 65 19.74 14.30 4.34
CA ALA A 65 18.44 13.70 3.99
C ALA A 65 17.30 14.35 4.80
N ILE A 66 17.48 14.59 6.10
CA ILE A 66 16.50 15.26 6.97
C ILE A 66 16.23 16.68 6.49
N ASP A 67 17.29 17.47 6.26
CA ASP A 67 17.16 18.85 5.79
C ASP A 67 16.47 18.91 4.43
N TYR A 68 16.82 17.99 3.54
CA TYR A 68 16.19 17.93 2.23
C TYR A 68 14.72 17.48 2.32
N ALA A 69 14.37 16.52 3.18
CA ALA A 69 12.99 16.10 3.42
C ALA A 69 12.10 17.28 3.83
N HIS A 70 12.55 18.08 4.79
CA HIS A 70 11.86 19.31 5.20
C HIS A 70 11.71 20.30 4.04
N SER A 71 12.78 20.52 3.28
CA SER A 71 12.81 21.52 2.20
C SER A 71 11.87 21.19 1.02
N ILE A 72 11.56 19.91 0.81
CA ILE A 72 10.69 19.44 -0.28
C ILE A 72 9.28 19.05 0.18
N GLY A 73 8.94 19.27 1.48
CA GLY A 73 7.64 18.93 2.03
C GLY A 73 7.38 17.42 2.17
N LEU A 74 8.43 16.62 2.40
CA LEU A 74 8.28 15.22 2.79
C LEU A 74 8.07 15.17 4.30
N VAL A 75 6.86 15.48 4.73
CA VAL A 75 6.48 15.61 6.14
C VAL A 75 5.12 14.98 6.42
N SER A 76 4.93 14.52 7.63
CA SER A 76 3.68 14.00 8.21
C SER A 76 3.30 14.78 9.46
N PRO A 77 2.02 14.83 9.84
CA PRO A 77 1.63 15.30 11.17
C PRO A 77 2.33 14.49 12.27
N ILE A 78 2.63 15.15 13.39
CA ILE A 78 3.19 14.48 14.58
C ILE A 78 2.10 13.63 15.23
N SER A 79 2.41 12.37 15.56
CA SER A 79 1.46 11.44 16.19
C SER A 79 1.09 11.82 17.62
N ASP A 80 2.00 12.49 18.33
CA ASP A 80 1.81 12.93 19.72
C ASP A 80 2.21 14.42 19.85
N PRO A 81 1.34 15.35 19.44
CA PRO A 81 1.62 16.77 19.46
C PRO A 81 1.63 17.32 20.89
N PRO A 82 2.39 18.40 21.16
CA PRO A 82 2.54 18.98 22.50
C PRO A 82 1.21 19.42 23.16
N ASP A 83 0.19 19.75 22.37
CA ASP A 83 -1.14 20.17 22.84
C ASP A 83 -2.14 19.03 22.92
N GLY A 84 -1.72 17.78 22.65
CA GLY A 84 -2.57 16.59 22.67
C GLY A 84 -3.60 16.54 21.52
N LYS A 85 -3.51 17.44 20.53
CA LYS A 85 -4.41 17.49 19.38
C LYS A 85 -3.65 17.30 18.09
N LEU A 86 -4.04 16.31 17.31
CA LEU A 86 -3.53 16.12 15.97
C LEU A 86 -3.94 17.32 15.09
N THR A 87 -2.96 18.10 14.67
CA THR A 87 -3.16 19.30 13.83
C THR A 87 -2.15 19.36 12.70
N ASN A 88 -2.40 20.20 11.71
CA ASN A 88 -1.48 20.46 10.62
C ASN A 88 -0.36 21.46 10.95
N ILE A 89 -0.26 21.91 12.20
CA ILE A 89 0.75 22.89 12.65
C ILE A 89 2.11 22.22 12.89
N TYR A 90 2.10 21.01 13.43
CA TYR A 90 3.31 20.27 13.75
C TYR A 90 3.55 19.16 12.74
N ALA A 91 4.73 19.16 12.13
CA ALA A 91 5.09 18.19 11.12
C ALA A 91 6.56 17.76 11.25
N VAL A 92 6.81 16.48 10.98
CA VAL A 92 8.13 15.85 10.95
C VAL A 92 8.26 14.99 9.69
N PRO A 93 9.47 14.69 9.22
CA PRO A 93 9.64 13.68 8.20
C PRO A 93 9.03 12.34 8.65
N PRO A 94 8.27 11.64 7.80
CA PRO A 94 7.79 10.31 8.13
C PRO A 94 8.97 9.34 8.31
N PRO A 95 8.75 8.15 8.88
CA PRO A 95 9.76 7.10 8.87
C PRO A 95 10.17 6.75 7.44
N ILE A 96 11.41 7.02 7.05
CA ILE A 96 11.95 6.77 5.71
C ILE A 96 13.22 5.92 5.77
N ALA A 97 13.49 5.17 4.69
CA ALA A 97 14.81 4.61 4.45
C ALA A 97 15.80 5.73 4.08
N LEU A 98 17.07 5.60 4.44
CA LEU A 98 18.10 6.59 4.03
C LEU A 98 18.53 6.37 2.58
N PHE A 99 18.47 5.13 2.10
CA PHE A 99 18.80 4.72 0.75
C PHE A 99 17.65 3.94 0.12
N PRO A 100 17.50 3.95 -1.22
CA PRO A 100 16.45 3.21 -1.90
C PRO A 100 16.64 1.69 -1.78
N SER A 101 15.54 0.93 -1.72
CA SER A 101 15.58 -0.54 -1.72
C SER A 101 16.04 -1.09 -3.07
N PRO A 102 17.01 -2.01 -3.08
CA PRO A 102 17.36 -2.76 -4.28
C PRO A 102 16.22 -3.72 -4.65
N PHE A 103 15.86 -3.77 -5.93
CA PHE A 103 14.80 -4.63 -6.43
C PHE A 103 15.13 -5.14 -7.84
N PRO A 104 14.76 -6.42 -8.19
CA PRO A 104 14.98 -6.95 -9.53
C PRO A 104 14.19 -6.19 -10.59
N ARG A 105 14.88 -5.67 -11.62
CA ARG A 105 14.28 -4.90 -12.72
C ARG A 105 13.19 -5.69 -13.43
N GLU A 106 13.47 -6.95 -13.73
CA GLU A 106 12.57 -7.83 -14.47
C GLU A 106 11.24 -8.07 -13.71
N LEU A 107 11.29 -8.12 -12.37
CA LEU A 107 10.08 -8.23 -11.55
C LEU A 107 9.30 -6.91 -11.48
N TYR A 108 10.00 -5.78 -11.45
CA TYR A 108 9.35 -4.46 -11.53
C TYR A 108 8.65 -4.28 -12.88
N ASP A 109 9.33 -4.60 -13.99
CA ASP A 109 8.76 -4.52 -15.34
C ASP A 109 7.55 -5.45 -15.48
N HIS A 110 7.62 -6.65 -14.87
CA HIS A 110 6.47 -7.55 -14.81
C HIS A 110 5.29 -6.95 -14.03
N ALA A 111 5.53 -6.33 -12.88
CA ALA A 111 4.51 -5.67 -12.08
C ALA A 111 3.82 -4.51 -12.83
N VAL A 112 4.60 -3.70 -13.56
CA VAL A 112 4.08 -2.64 -14.42
C VAL A 112 3.23 -3.20 -15.56
N ASN A 113 3.72 -4.26 -16.22
CA ASN A 113 3.05 -4.88 -17.37
C ASN A 113 1.70 -5.51 -17.01
N VAL A 114 1.55 -6.06 -15.80
CA VAL A 114 0.29 -6.68 -15.37
C VAL A 114 -0.76 -5.66 -14.92
N GLN A 115 -0.37 -4.41 -14.60
CA GLN A 115 -1.25 -3.47 -13.89
C GLN A 115 -2.54 -3.14 -14.64
N GLN A 116 -2.49 -2.90 -15.94
CA GLN A 116 -3.70 -2.58 -16.72
C GLN A 116 -4.68 -3.76 -16.79
N ALA A 117 -4.16 -4.99 -16.86
CA ALA A 117 -4.99 -6.19 -16.80
C ALA A 117 -5.60 -6.38 -15.41
N MET A 118 -4.86 -6.03 -14.36
CA MET A 118 -5.34 -6.06 -12.98
C MET A 118 -6.43 -5.01 -12.73
N ASN A 119 -6.27 -3.78 -13.25
CA ASN A 119 -7.32 -2.76 -13.20
C ASN A 119 -8.62 -3.27 -13.83
N GLU A 120 -8.53 -3.84 -15.03
CA GLU A 120 -9.70 -4.35 -15.75
C GLU A 120 -10.35 -5.54 -15.05
N LEU A 121 -9.57 -6.43 -14.43
CA LEU A 121 -10.10 -7.54 -13.65
C LEU A 121 -11.03 -7.02 -12.54
N TYR A 122 -10.54 -6.12 -11.71
CA TYR A 122 -11.33 -5.60 -10.59
C TYR A 122 -12.50 -4.71 -11.02
N PHE A 123 -12.37 -4.02 -12.15
CA PHE A 123 -13.49 -3.29 -12.74
C PHE A 123 -14.62 -4.25 -13.15
N ARG A 124 -14.29 -5.36 -13.81
CA ARG A 124 -15.27 -6.38 -14.21
C ARG A 124 -15.89 -7.07 -13.00
N VAL A 125 -15.08 -7.40 -11.99
CA VAL A 125 -15.56 -7.96 -10.72
C VAL A 125 -16.54 -7.01 -10.04
N ALA A 126 -16.22 -5.74 -9.91
CA ALA A 126 -17.09 -4.73 -9.30
C ALA A 126 -18.36 -4.47 -10.11
N SER A 127 -18.39 -4.83 -11.38
CA SER A 127 -19.56 -4.69 -12.26
C SER A 127 -20.50 -5.89 -12.21
N ASP A 128 -20.07 -7.04 -11.67
CA ASP A 128 -20.89 -8.26 -11.53
C ASP A 128 -21.51 -8.32 -10.13
N HIS A 129 -22.74 -7.79 -10.00
CA HIS A 129 -23.46 -7.77 -8.72
C HIS A 129 -23.70 -9.17 -8.16
N ASP A 130 -24.13 -10.12 -8.99
CA ASP A 130 -24.47 -11.46 -8.54
C ASP A 130 -23.25 -12.21 -8.03
N PHE A 131 -22.11 -12.04 -8.71
CA PHE A 131 -20.84 -12.58 -8.24
C PHE A 131 -20.45 -12.02 -6.86
N LEU A 132 -20.57 -10.70 -6.68
CA LEU A 132 -20.25 -10.08 -5.37
C LEU A 132 -21.19 -10.62 -4.28
N MET A 133 -22.50 -10.68 -4.53
CA MET A 133 -23.46 -11.18 -3.54
C MET A 133 -23.20 -12.65 -3.17
N ASP A 134 -22.87 -13.49 -4.15
CA ASP A 134 -22.51 -14.90 -3.90
C ASP A 134 -21.20 -15.02 -3.09
N ALA A 135 -20.18 -14.23 -3.44
CA ALA A 135 -18.88 -14.25 -2.73
C ALA A 135 -19.00 -13.88 -1.25
N PHE A 136 -19.93 -12.99 -0.90
CA PHE A 136 -20.08 -12.51 0.47
C PHE A 136 -21.14 -13.25 1.30
N LYS A 137 -21.91 -14.19 0.71
CA LYS A 137 -23.03 -14.88 1.41
C LYS A 137 -22.64 -15.56 2.73
N ASP A 138 -21.40 -16.02 2.84
CA ASP A 138 -20.89 -16.65 4.05
C ASP A 138 -20.10 -15.66 4.93
N VAL A 139 -19.41 -14.70 4.34
CA VAL A 139 -18.68 -13.65 5.08
C VAL A 139 -19.60 -12.85 5.99
N ILE A 140 -20.78 -12.45 5.49
CA ILE A 140 -21.74 -11.61 6.24
C ILE A 140 -22.34 -12.30 7.47
N LYS A 141 -22.20 -13.62 7.61
CA LYS A 141 -22.64 -14.37 8.78
C LYS A 141 -21.69 -14.17 9.98
N GLY A 142 -20.41 -13.99 9.70
CA GLY A 142 -19.36 -13.83 10.71
C GLY A 142 -18.79 -12.42 10.83
N ASP A 143 -19.11 -11.52 9.90
CA ASP A 143 -18.58 -10.16 9.84
C ASP A 143 -19.72 -9.13 9.70
N PRO A 144 -20.18 -8.55 10.84
CA PRO A 144 -21.25 -7.55 10.83
C PRO A 144 -20.89 -6.24 10.09
N PHE A 145 -19.62 -5.85 10.04
CA PHE A 145 -19.18 -4.66 9.33
C PHE A 145 -19.32 -4.85 7.83
N MET A 146 -18.84 -5.96 7.29
CA MET A 146 -19.02 -6.31 5.89
C MET A 146 -20.49 -6.53 5.51
N ALA A 147 -21.31 -7.03 6.45
CA ALA A 147 -22.75 -7.18 6.21
C ALA A 147 -23.44 -5.85 5.91
N ARG A 148 -23.02 -4.75 6.55
CA ARG A 148 -23.55 -3.39 6.28
C ARG A 148 -23.19 -2.92 4.86
N PHE A 149 -21.96 -3.14 4.40
CA PHE A 149 -21.57 -2.80 3.03
C PHE A 149 -22.34 -3.60 1.98
N VAL A 150 -22.48 -4.90 2.20
CA VAL A 150 -23.28 -5.76 1.31
C VAL A 150 -24.76 -5.30 1.27
N GLN A 151 -25.31 -4.90 2.41
CA GLN A 151 -26.68 -4.36 2.49
C GLN A 151 -26.83 -3.07 1.67
N ILE A 152 -25.87 -2.15 1.78
CA ILE A 152 -25.87 -0.90 0.98
C ILE A 152 -25.74 -1.23 -0.51
N ALA A 153 -24.81 -2.10 -0.89
CA ALA A 153 -24.63 -2.51 -2.29
C ALA A 153 -25.89 -3.12 -2.90
N LYS A 154 -26.58 -3.96 -2.13
CA LYS A 154 -27.85 -4.55 -2.54
C LYS A 154 -28.96 -3.51 -2.67
N MET A 155 -29.09 -2.61 -1.68
CA MET A 155 -30.08 -1.54 -1.69
C MET A 155 -29.93 -0.65 -2.95
N VAL A 156 -28.69 -0.21 -3.25
CA VAL A 156 -28.39 0.63 -4.42
C VAL A 156 -28.67 -0.11 -5.73
N HIS A 157 -28.38 -1.41 -5.78
CA HIS A 157 -28.70 -2.23 -6.96
C HIS A 157 -30.21 -2.34 -7.18
N ASP A 158 -30.97 -2.63 -6.12
CA ASP A 158 -32.42 -2.84 -6.17
C ASP A 158 -33.17 -1.51 -6.49
N GLU A 159 -32.67 -0.36 -6.01
CA GLU A 159 -33.22 0.97 -6.31
C GLU A 159 -32.93 1.40 -7.77
N GLY A 160 -31.81 0.95 -8.32
CA GLY A 160 -31.26 1.40 -9.60
C GLY A 160 -30.07 2.37 -9.42
N ILE A 161 -29.06 2.19 -10.25
CA ILE A 161 -27.81 2.94 -10.16
C ILE A 161 -27.98 4.29 -10.85
N HIS A 162 -27.89 5.39 -10.10
CA HIS A 162 -28.04 6.75 -10.60
C HIS A 162 -26.79 7.32 -11.26
N GLN A 163 -25.59 6.76 -10.96
CA GLN A 163 -24.32 7.12 -11.59
C GLN A 163 -23.60 5.87 -12.12
N PRO A 164 -23.62 5.61 -13.44
CA PRO A 164 -22.94 4.46 -14.02
C PRO A 164 -21.43 4.65 -14.15
N LEU A 165 -20.94 5.91 -14.22
CA LEU A 165 -19.51 6.18 -14.25
C LEU A 165 -18.89 5.93 -12.87
N ALA A 166 -17.83 5.17 -12.85
CA ALA A 166 -17.11 4.83 -11.63
C ALA A 166 -15.61 4.98 -11.83
N VAL A 167 -14.93 5.33 -10.74
CA VAL A 167 -13.48 5.54 -10.71
C VAL A 167 -12.84 4.53 -9.78
N GLN A 168 -11.94 3.75 -10.33
CA GLN A 168 -11.07 2.85 -9.60
C GLN A 168 -9.69 3.46 -9.50
N LEU A 169 -9.26 3.78 -8.29
CA LEU A 169 -7.85 4.00 -7.97
C LEU A 169 -7.37 2.78 -7.20
N GLN A 170 -6.39 2.08 -7.76
CA GLN A 170 -5.94 0.78 -7.29
C GLN A 170 -4.46 0.83 -6.92
N ARG A 171 -4.09 0.10 -5.87
CA ARG A 171 -2.70 -0.27 -5.57
C ARG A 171 -2.64 -1.79 -5.42
N ALA A 172 -1.95 -2.44 -6.36
CA ALA A 172 -1.67 -3.86 -6.28
C ALA A 172 -0.30 -4.04 -5.62
N ASP A 173 -0.27 -4.71 -4.48
CA ASP A 173 0.91 -4.85 -3.64
C ASP A 173 1.60 -6.19 -3.89
N TYR A 174 2.92 -6.16 -4.14
CA TYR A 174 3.72 -7.32 -4.52
C TYR A 174 5.00 -7.42 -3.71
N MET A 175 5.54 -8.64 -3.61
CA MET A 175 6.89 -8.91 -3.12
C MET A 175 7.66 -9.77 -4.13
N ALA A 176 8.99 -9.60 -4.16
CA ALA A 176 9.87 -10.56 -4.80
C ALA A 176 9.91 -11.84 -3.95
N HIS A 177 9.44 -12.94 -4.51
CA HIS A 177 9.35 -14.25 -3.86
C HIS A 177 10.49 -15.14 -4.31
N TRP A 178 11.18 -15.74 -3.36
CA TRP A 178 12.19 -16.76 -3.62
C TRP A 178 11.63 -18.16 -3.38
N ASP A 179 11.74 -19.04 -4.38
CA ASP A 179 11.44 -20.45 -4.28
C ASP A 179 12.75 -21.26 -4.35
N PRO A 180 13.23 -21.81 -3.24
CA PRO A 180 14.46 -22.60 -3.20
C PRO A 180 14.31 -23.99 -3.85
N SER A 181 13.09 -24.48 -4.06
CA SER A 181 12.81 -25.85 -4.51
C SER A 181 12.90 -26.03 -6.03
N ALA A 182 13.00 -24.94 -6.81
CA ALA A 182 13.08 -25.04 -8.26
C ALA A 182 14.46 -25.54 -8.72
N ASP A 183 14.46 -26.65 -9.41
CA ASP A 183 15.56 -27.36 -10.12
C ASP A 183 16.99 -26.83 -9.89
N GLY A 184 17.54 -27.07 -8.70
CA GLY A 184 18.99 -26.95 -8.45
C GLY A 184 19.59 -25.56 -8.28
N GLY A 185 18.78 -24.48 -8.38
CA GLY A 185 19.28 -23.09 -8.26
C GLY A 185 18.34 -22.13 -7.59
N GLY A 186 17.09 -22.51 -7.37
CA GLY A 186 16.01 -21.62 -6.91
C GLY A 186 15.56 -20.64 -7.99
N THR A 187 14.33 -20.13 -7.88
CA THR A 187 13.77 -19.14 -8.79
C THR A 187 13.20 -17.94 -8.03
N MET A 188 13.24 -16.77 -8.67
CA MET A 188 12.64 -15.57 -8.15
C MET A 188 11.42 -15.19 -8.99
N ALA A 189 10.30 -14.91 -8.33
CA ALA A 189 9.03 -14.57 -8.97
C ALA A 189 8.37 -13.38 -8.27
N LEU A 190 7.57 -12.61 -9.00
CA LEU A 190 6.71 -11.60 -8.44
C LEU A 190 5.46 -12.25 -7.85
N LYS A 191 5.16 -12.01 -6.57
CA LYS A 191 3.95 -12.53 -5.92
C LYS A 191 3.12 -11.45 -5.28
N GLN A 192 1.82 -11.49 -5.53
CA GLN A 192 0.84 -10.53 -5.03
C GLN A 192 0.55 -10.79 -3.55
N VAL A 193 0.58 -9.71 -2.78
CA VAL A 193 0.22 -9.69 -1.36
C VAL A 193 -1.27 -9.43 -1.21
N GLU A 194 -1.75 -8.36 -1.84
CA GLU A 194 -3.15 -7.94 -1.84
C GLU A 194 -3.40 -6.88 -2.93
N VAL A 195 -4.67 -6.50 -3.09
CA VAL A 195 -5.08 -5.36 -3.91
C VAL A 195 -5.92 -4.42 -3.06
N ASN A 196 -5.62 -3.14 -3.11
CA ASN A 196 -6.35 -2.07 -2.43
C ASN A 196 -7.03 -1.17 -3.46
N ILE A 197 -8.31 -0.81 -3.25
CA ILE A 197 -9.04 0.12 -4.10
C ILE A 197 -9.69 1.19 -3.22
N GLY A 198 -9.37 2.45 -3.51
CA GLY A 198 -9.84 3.61 -2.76
C GLY A 198 -8.83 4.12 -1.74
N ALA A 199 -8.64 3.45 -0.63
CA ALA A 199 -7.63 3.78 0.37
C ALA A 199 -6.22 3.38 -0.08
N ILE A 200 -5.70 4.06 -1.11
CA ILE A 200 -4.43 3.73 -1.77
C ILE A 200 -3.24 4.55 -1.25
N GLY A 201 -3.20 4.95 -0.01
CA GLY A 201 -2.16 5.83 0.57
C GLY A 201 -0.76 5.68 -0.04
N GLY A 202 -0.01 6.78 -0.04
CA GLY A 202 1.38 6.86 -0.48
C GLY A 202 1.71 7.60 -1.79
N PRO A 203 0.77 7.95 -2.71
CA PRO A 203 1.14 8.59 -3.99
C PRO A 203 1.91 9.91 -3.83
N GLY A 204 1.57 10.71 -2.82
CA GLY A 204 2.24 11.96 -2.49
C GLY A 204 3.67 11.73 -1.99
N PHE A 205 3.85 10.80 -1.07
CA PHE A 205 5.16 10.44 -0.51
C PHE A 205 6.06 9.73 -1.53
N ALA A 206 5.53 8.77 -2.28
CA ALA A 206 6.30 7.92 -3.18
C ALA A 206 7.16 8.72 -4.17
N ARG A 207 6.58 9.75 -4.80
CA ARG A 207 7.33 10.65 -5.66
C ARG A 207 8.37 11.47 -4.89
N THR A 208 8.02 11.91 -3.69
CA THR A 208 8.85 12.82 -2.91
C THR A 208 10.05 12.08 -2.31
N VAL A 209 9.86 10.85 -1.83
CA VAL A 209 10.96 10.02 -1.33
C VAL A 209 11.91 9.57 -2.46
N SER A 210 11.38 9.29 -3.67
CA SER A 210 12.25 9.01 -4.83
C SER A 210 13.17 10.20 -5.17
N LYS A 211 12.70 11.43 -5.01
CA LYS A 211 13.53 12.63 -5.17
C LYS A 211 14.57 12.75 -4.06
N LEU A 212 14.19 12.44 -2.81
CA LEU A 212 15.13 12.45 -1.69
C LEU A 212 16.25 11.44 -1.91
N HIS A 213 15.92 10.19 -2.22
CA HIS A 213 16.93 9.14 -2.45
C HIS A 213 17.84 9.48 -3.64
N LYS A 214 17.28 10.03 -4.73
CA LYS A 214 18.12 10.52 -5.82
C LYS A 214 19.13 11.56 -5.33
N LYS A 215 18.70 12.50 -4.49
CA LYS A 215 19.59 13.54 -3.93
C LYS A 215 20.64 12.97 -2.98
N VAL A 216 20.30 11.96 -2.19
CA VAL A 216 21.25 11.26 -1.32
C VAL A 216 22.31 10.53 -2.16
N LEU A 217 21.90 9.81 -3.21
CA LEU A 217 22.81 9.13 -4.13
C LEU A 217 23.68 10.12 -4.93
N ASP A 218 23.14 11.27 -5.38
CA ASP A 218 23.90 12.33 -6.05
C ASP A 218 24.95 12.89 -5.08
N LYS A 219 24.62 13.13 -3.81
CA LYS A 219 25.54 13.61 -2.78
C LYS A 219 26.66 12.60 -2.52
N LEU A 220 26.29 11.32 -2.40
CA LEU A 220 27.25 10.22 -2.25
C LEU A 220 28.23 10.15 -3.43
N ALA A 221 27.73 10.26 -4.66
CA ALA A 221 28.58 10.28 -5.86
C ALA A 221 29.58 11.45 -5.86
N ILE A 222 29.19 12.62 -5.36
CA ILE A 222 30.10 13.76 -5.20
C ILE A 222 31.20 13.44 -4.19
N GLU A 223 30.88 12.86 -3.04
CA GLU A 223 31.82 12.49 -2.00
C GLU A 223 32.85 11.42 -2.47
N HIS A 224 32.39 10.50 -3.34
CA HIS A 224 33.25 9.47 -3.94
C HIS A 224 34.05 9.94 -5.17
N GLY A 225 33.83 11.17 -5.64
CA GLY A 225 34.43 11.66 -6.89
C GLY A 225 33.89 10.98 -8.14
N GLY A 226 32.72 10.34 -8.06
CA GLY A 226 32.02 9.63 -9.12
C GLY A 226 31.00 8.63 -8.59
N GLN A 227 30.21 8.04 -9.49
CA GLN A 227 29.24 7.02 -9.11
C GLN A 227 29.98 5.76 -8.63
N PRO A 228 29.66 5.20 -7.46
CA PRO A 228 30.23 3.93 -6.99
C PRO A 228 29.98 2.80 -8.00
N ALA A 229 30.99 1.96 -8.23
CA ALA A 229 30.94 0.90 -9.24
C ALA A 229 29.77 -0.08 -9.05
N ILE A 230 29.39 -0.37 -7.81
CA ILE A 230 28.24 -1.23 -7.49
C ILE A 230 26.92 -0.69 -8.02
N LEU A 231 26.81 0.62 -8.21
CA LEU A 231 25.62 1.30 -8.72
C LEU A 231 25.61 1.47 -10.26
N ALA A 232 26.66 1.01 -10.97
CA ALA A 232 26.83 1.29 -12.39
C ALA A 232 25.67 0.76 -13.26
N ASN A 233 25.04 -0.36 -12.89
CA ASN A 233 23.92 -0.97 -13.61
C ASN A 233 22.57 -0.76 -12.92
N SER A 234 22.51 0.12 -11.91
CA SER A 234 21.28 0.42 -11.21
C SER A 234 20.50 1.57 -11.85
N GLU A 235 19.19 1.59 -11.64
CA GLU A 235 18.30 2.62 -12.13
C GLU A 235 17.22 2.94 -11.10
N ALA A 236 17.02 4.22 -10.81
CA ALA A 236 15.87 4.70 -10.07
C ALA A 236 14.70 4.97 -11.04
N PRO A 237 13.61 4.18 -11.03
CA PRO A 237 12.53 4.34 -11.99
C PRO A 237 11.80 5.67 -11.80
N VAL A 238 11.35 6.27 -12.91
CA VAL A 238 10.58 7.51 -12.86
C VAL A 238 9.21 7.25 -12.21
N ASN A 239 8.91 8.01 -11.17
CA ASN A 239 7.64 7.89 -10.45
C ASN A 239 6.79 9.15 -10.60
N ARG A 240 5.62 9.01 -11.24
CA ARG A 240 4.65 10.09 -11.46
C ARG A 240 3.32 9.84 -10.74
N SER A 241 3.30 8.97 -9.72
CA SER A 241 2.09 8.54 -9.03
C SER A 241 1.16 9.71 -8.64
N ARG A 242 1.72 10.74 -8.01
CA ARG A 242 0.96 11.92 -7.60
C ARG A 242 0.22 12.61 -8.74
N GLN A 243 0.90 12.81 -9.88
CA GLN A 243 0.32 13.52 -11.03
C GLN A 243 -0.71 12.66 -11.77
N ASN A 244 -0.40 11.38 -11.95
CA ASN A 244 -1.26 10.49 -12.74
C ASN A 244 -2.57 10.18 -12.01
N ILE A 245 -2.51 9.93 -10.69
CA ILE A 245 -3.71 9.73 -9.87
C ILE A 245 -4.55 11.03 -9.79
N ALA A 246 -3.90 12.18 -9.58
CA ALA A 246 -4.59 13.47 -9.62
C ALA A 246 -5.25 13.73 -10.99
N TYR A 247 -4.62 13.30 -12.08
CA TYR A 247 -5.18 13.40 -13.42
C TYR A 247 -6.45 12.54 -13.57
N ALA A 248 -6.46 11.32 -13.05
CA ALA A 248 -7.65 10.46 -13.07
C ALA A 248 -8.82 11.09 -12.29
N LEU A 249 -8.55 11.66 -11.10
CA LEU A 249 -9.56 12.38 -10.31
C LEU A 249 -10.09 13.62 -11.05
N TYR A 250 -9.19 14.43 -11.62
CA TYR A 250 -9.57 15.60 -12.41
C TYR A 250 -10.41 15.23 -13.63
N GLN A 251 -10.02 14.20 -14.40
CA GLN A 251 -10.79 13.73 -15.56
C GLN A 251 -12.18 13.24 -15.13
N SER A 252 -12.30 12.56 -14.00
CA SER A 252 -13.57 12.10 -13.48
C SER A 252 -14.49 13.26 -13.08
N TRP A 253 -13.95 14.27 -12.39
CA TRP A 253 -14.69 15.50 -12.10
C TRP A 253 -15.17 16.19 -13.38
N LYS A 254 -14.34 16.26 -14.41
CA LYS A 254 -14.68 16.88 -15.70
C LYS A 254 -15.77 16.10 -16.45
N LEU A 255 -15.77 14.78 -16.37
CA LEU A 255 -16.79 13.90 -16.98
C LEU A 255 -18.18 14.09 -16.36
N PHE A 256 -18.27 14.58 -15.11
CA PHE A 256 -19.54 14.93 -14.49
C PHE A 256 -20.28 16.07 -15.19
N GLY A 257 -19.55 17.00 -15.82
CA GLY A 257 -20.08 18.01 -16.73
C GLY A 257 -20.65 19.26 -16.05
N ASP A 258 -20.53 19.44 -14.73
CA ASP A 258 -20.91 20.66 -14.01
C ASP A 258 -19.66 21.38 -13.46
N PRO A 259 -19.20 22.48 -14.09
CA PRO A 259 -17.98 23.17 -13.68
C PRO A 259 -18.09 23.91 -12.32
N LYS A 260 -19.29 24.00 -11.75
CA LYS A 260 -19.52 24.59 -10.41
C LYS A 260 -19.56 23.56 -9.30
N ALA A 261 -19.67 22.27 -9.66
CA ALA A 261 -19.74 21.20 -8.67
C ALA A 261 -18.34 20.93 -8.06
N VAL A 262 -18.35 20.56 -6.79
CA VAL A 262 -17.12 20.33 -6.03
C VAL A 262 -16.64 18.89 -6.13
N LEU A 263 -15.33 18.68 -5.93
CA LEU A 263 -14.76 17.39 -5.56
C LEU A 263 -14.71 17.31 -4.03
N LEU A 264 -15.40 16.34 -3.45
CA LEU A 264 -15.36 16.07 -2.01
C LEU A 264 -14.42 14.89 -1.75
N CYS A 265 -13.40 15.11 -0.95
CA CYS A 265 -12.53 14.04 -0.44
C CYS A 265 -12.89 13.73 1.00
N LEU A 266 -13.26 12.48 1.27
CA LEU A 266 -13.48 11.98 2.63
C LEU A 266 -12.17 11.42 3.16
N SER A 267 -11.52 12.18 4.04
CA SER A 267 -10.21 11.83 4.61
C SER A 267 -10.05 12.42 6.00
N THR A 268 -9.70 11.56 6.95
CA THR A 268 -9.38 11.94 8.32
C THR A 268 -7.94 12.47 8.42
N MET A 269 -7.70 13.36 9.38
CA MET A 269 -6.34 13.83 9.66
C MET A 269 -5.56 12.75 10.41
N ASP A 270 -4.68 12.07 9.69
CA ASP A 270 -3.78 11.05 10.23
C ASP A 270 -2.32 11.27 9.75
N SER A 271 -1.46 10.28 9.91
CA SER A 271 -0.06 10.34 9.45
C SER A 271 0.08 10.49 7.93
N THR A 272 -0.96 10.21 7.15
CA THR A 272 -0.98 10.31 5.69
C THR A 272 -1.64 11.59 5.16
N HIS A 273 -2.20 12.42 6.04
CA HIS A 273 -3.01 13.58 5.67
C HIS A 273 -2.32 14.50 4.65
N PHE A 274 -1.05 14.90 4.89
CA PHE A 274 -0.37 15.82 3.98
C PHE A 274 -0.09 15.20 2.60
N GLU A 275 0.19 13.91 2.56
CA GLU A 275 0.40 13.24 1.28
C GLU A 275 -0.91 13.12 0.48
N GLN A 276 -2.03 12.90 1.16
CA GLN A 276 -3.37 12.91 0.55
C GLN A 276 -3.66 14.27 -0.07
N LEU A 277 -3.46 15.37 0.66
CA LEU A 277 -3.65 16.72 0.14
C LEU A 277 -2.80 17.01 -1.11
N GLN A 278 -1.58 16.47 -1.19
CA GLN A 278 -0.69 16.72 -2.31
C GLN A 278 -1.25 16.25 -3.65
N PHE A 279 -1.93 15.11 -3.70
CA PHE A 279 -2.47 14.60 -4.96
C PHE A 279 -3.97 14.85 -5.12
N VAL A 280 -4.77 14.77 -4.05
CA VAL A 280 -6.23 14.96 -4.14
C VAL A 280 -6.60 16.43 -4.30
N GLN A 281 -5.95 17.33 -3.55
CA GLN A 281 -6.28 18.75 -3.58
C GLN A 281 -5.33 19.54 -4.47
N PHE A 282 -4.09 19.69 -4.06
CA PHE A 282 -3.19 20.67 -4.69
C PHE A 282 -2.81 20.30 -6.14
N GLU A 283 -2.60 19.03 -6.46
CA GLU A 283 -2.29 18.65 -7.83
C GLU A 283 -3.54 18.65 -8.72
N VAL A 284 -4.73 18.28 -8.21
CA VAL A 284 -6.01 18.37 -8.95
C VAL A 284 -6.35 19.84 -9.28
N GLU A 285 -6.30 20.73 -8.29
CA GLU A 285 -6.56 22.17 -8.48
C GLU A 285 -5.58 22.80 -9.47
N LYS A 286 -4.30 22.41 -9.39
CA LYS A 286 -3.25 22.85 -10.32
C LYS A 286 -3.52 22.35 -11.74
N LEU A 287 -3.88 21.08 -11.92
CA LEU A 287 -4.23 20.50 -13.23
C LEU A 287 -5.46 21.19 -13.81
N GLY A 288 -6.51 21.41 -13.01
CA GLY A 288 -7.69 22.16 -13.41
C GLY A 288 -7.31 23.55 -13.94
N LYS A 289 -6.54 24.32 -13.17
CA LYS A 289 -6.08 25.65 -13.57
C LYS A 289 -5.29 25.65 -14.89
N GLN A 290 -4.45 24.63 -15.11
CA GLN A 290 -3.69 24.48 -16.36
C GLN A 290 -4.59 24.21 -17.57
N GLN A 291 -5.77 23.63 -17.36
CA GLN A 291 -6.77 23.32 -18.38
C GLN A 291 -7.87 24.39 -18.50
N GLY A 292 -7.81 25.47 -17.71
CA GLY A 292 -8.80 26.54 -17.69
C GLY A 292 -10.02 26.25 -16.80
N ASP A 293 -9.99 25.21 -15.99
CA ASP A 293 -11.04 24.84 -15.05
C ASP A 293 -10.71 25.30 -13.62
N LEU A 294 -11.71 25.67 -12.85
CA LEU A 294 -11.57 26.03 -11.43
C LEU A 294 -12.17 24.92 -10.56
N VAL A 295 -11.43 23.86 -10.36
CA VAL A 295 -11.86 22.74 -9.52
C VAL A 295 -11.79 23.15 -8.05
N ASN A 296 -12.91 23.08 -7.35
CA ASN A 296 -12.97 23.31 -5.90
C ASN A 296 -12.91 21.96 -5.19
N VAL A 297 -11.81 21.68 -4.51
CA VAL A 297 -11.62 20.45 -3.75
C VAL A 297 -11.85 20.73 -2.27
N LEU A 298 -12.75 19.97 -1.64
CA LEU A 298 -13.05 20.04 -0.21
C LEU A 298 -12.64 18.73 0.45
N VAL A 299 -11.88 18.81 1.54
CA VAL A 299 -11.39 17.66 2.29
C VAL A 299 -11.99 17.67 3.69
N LEU A 300 -12.70 16.61 4.04
CA LEU A 300 -13.41 16.47 5.31
C LEU A 300 -13.34 14.99 5.76
N PRO A 301 -13.27 14.72 7.08
CA PRO A 301 -13.51 13.37 7.57
C PRO A 301 -14.96 12.95 7.36
N LEU A 302 -15.22 11.64 7.22
CA LEU A 302 -16.56 11.09 7.04
C LEU A 302 -17.52 11.54 8.17
N THR A 303 -17.04 11.61 9.41
CA THR A 303 -17.80 12.05 10.59
C THR A 303 -18.29 13.50 10.51
N ASP A 304 -17.55 14.37 9.84
CA ASP A 304 -17.98 15.76 9.62
C ASP A 304 -18.87 15.87 8.37
N ALA A 305 -18.53 15.17 7.31
CA ALA A 305 -19.34 15.11 6.10
C ALA A 305 -20.75 14.57 6.39
N SER A 306 -20.87 13.56 7.27
CA SER A 306 -22.15 12.93 7.65
C SER A 306 -23.19 13.90 8.18
N LYS A 307 -22.77 15.04 8.75
CA LYS A 307 -23.64 16.08 9.31
C LYS A 307 -24.00 17.17 8.30
N ARG A 308 -23.34 17.17 7.14
CA ARG A 308 -23.36 18.31 6.19
C ARG A 308 -23.86 17.93 4.80
N ILE A 309 -23.85 16.66 4.45
CA ILE A 309 -24.36 16.18 3.15
C ILE A 309 -25.87 16.00 3.17
N SER A 310 -26.49 16.19 2.02
CA SER A 310 -27.90 15.92 1.78
C SER A 310 -28.11 15.39 0.36
N LEU A 311 -29.07 14.49 0.19
CA LEU A 311 -29.43 13.87 -1.07
C LEU A 311 -30.79 14.40 -1.55
N ASN A 312 -30.89 14.78 -2.83
CA ASN A 312 -32.16 15.19 -3.45
C ASN A 312 -32.94 13.94 -3.92
N GLU A 313 -33.53 13.21 -2.99
CA GLU A 313 -34.22 11.93 -3.25
C GLU A 313 -35.47 12.06 -4.12
N THR A 314 -36.15 13.22 -4.10
CA THR A 314 -37.36 13.49 -4.88
C THR A 314 -37.07 14.04 -6.27
N GLY A 315 -35.80 14.25 -6.61
CA GLY A 315 -35.34 14.83 -7.85
C GLY A 315 -34.40 13.92 -8.64
N ASP A 316 -33.21 14.41 -8.89
CA ASP A 316 -32.21 13.79 -9.74
C ASP A 316 -31.14 13.01 -8.95
N PHE A 317 -31.33 12.79 -7.66
CA PHE A 317 -30.35 12.19 -6.74
C PHE A 317 -29.02 12.96 -6.64
N SER A 318 -29.06 14.27 -6.87
CA SER A 318 -27.90 15.13 -6.66
C SER A 318 -27.49 15.13 -5.18
N LEU A 319 -26.18 14.99 -4.94
CA LEU A 319 -25.57 15.13 -3.62
C LEU A 319 -25.15 16.57 -3.40
N TYR A 320 -25.49 17.12 -2.24
CA TYR A 320 -25.11 18.47 -1.85
C TYR A 320 -24.33 18.46 -0.54
N LEU A 321 -23.33 19.33 -0.44
CA LEU A 321 -22.67 19.70 0.80
C LEU A 321 -23.17 21.09 1.23
N ASP A 322 -23.49 21.24 2.52
CA ASP A 322 -24.06 22.47 3.11
C ASP A 322 -25.33 22.95 2.38
N GLY A 323 -26.09 22.05 1.80
CA GLY A 323 -27.34 22.33 1.10
C GLY A 323 -27.21 23.11 -0.24
N THR A 324 -26.03 23.59 -0.59
CA THR A 324 -25.82 24.48 -1.75
C THR A 324 -24.72 24.05 -2.70
N LYS A 325 -23.69 23.36 -2.22
CA LYS A 325 -22.57 22.92 -3.06
C LYS A 325 -22.87 21.56 -3.64
N ARG A 326 -23.20 21.50 -4.92
CA ARG A 326 -23.37 20.23 -5.64
C ARG A 326 -22.05 19.48 -5.67
N VAL A 327 -22.08 18.18 -5.42
CA VAL A 327 -20.89 17.30 -5.43
C VAL A 327 -20.85 16.54 -6.76
N ALA A 328 -19.76 16.71 -7.52
CA ALA A 328 -19.52 16.00 -8.77
C ALA A 328 -18.83 14.65 -8.56
N LEU A 329 -17.86 14.62 -7.65
CA LEU A 329 -17.03 13.47 -7.38
C LEU A 329 -16.81 13.36 -5.86
N VAL A 330 -17.01 12.17 -5.31
CA VAL A 330 -16.61 11.84 -3.94
C VAL A 330 -15.42 10.87 -4.01
N HIS A 331 -14.26 11.33 -3.52
CA HIS A 331 -13.11 10.45 -3.31
C HIS A 331 -13.10 9.99 -1.85
N ILE A 332 -13.14 8.68 -1.64
CA ILE A 332 -13.37 8.07 -0.33
C ILE A 332 -12.10 7.36 0.11
N THR A 333 -11.42 7.90 1.11
CA THR A 333 -10.28 7.24 1.78
C THR A 333 -10.63 6.79 3.20
N ASP A 334 -11.64 7.41 3.82
CA ASP A 334 -12.24 6.97 5.08
C ASP A 334 -13.30 5.87 4.86
N GLY A 335 -13.71 5.19 5.91
CA GLY A 335 -14.79 4.21 5.86
C GLY A 335 -14.31 2.80 5.51
N ASN A 336 -13.11 2.44 5.97
CA ASN A 336 -12.51 1.13 5.72
C ASN A 336 -12.45 0.24 6.98
N VAL A 337 -12.67 0.83 8.16
CA VAL A 337 -12.63 0.14 9.46
C VAL A 337 -13.83 0.55 10.33
N PRO A 338 -14.28 -0.28 11.28
CA PRO A 338 -15.44 0.01 12.12
C PRO A 338 -15.34 1.33 12.90
N GLU A 339 -14.14 1.72 13.31
CA GLU A 339 -13.85 2.92 14.09
C GLU A 339 -14.20 4.22 13.34
N GLU A 340 -14.26 4.17 12.00
CA GLU A 340 -14.64 5.31 11.15
C GLU A 340 -16.17 5.44 10.99
N PHE A 341 -16.94 4.51 11.58
CA PHE A 341 -18.40 4.51 11.66
C PHE A 341 -18.90 4.51 13.11
N PRO A 342 -18.55 5.52 13.92
CA PRO A 342 -18.85 5.53 15.35
C PRO A 342 -20.36 5.59 15.64
N THR A 343 -21.18 6.04 14.69
CA THR A 343 -22.64 6.18 14.83
C THR A 343 -23.39 5.76 13.56
N GLU A 344 -24.73 5.74 13.61
CA GLU A 344 -25.55 5.51 12.42
C GLU A 344 -25.53 6.70 11.41
N HIS A 345 -25.00 7.86 11.79
CA HIS A 345 -24.89 8.99 10.88
C HIS A 345 -23.92 8.72 9.74
N GLU A 346 -22.77 8.09 10.02
CA GLU A 346 -21.76 7.74 9.02
C GLU A 346 -22.32 6.71 8.04
N TRP A 347 -23.07 5.71 8.53
CA TRP A 347 -23.73 4.72 7.68
C TRP A 347 -24.81 5.35 6.78
N THR A 348 -25.60 6.27 7.35
CA THR A 348 -26.59 7.04 6.58
C THR A 348 -25.91 7.89 5.50
N ALA A 349 -24.82 8.55 5.86
CA ALA A 349 -24.03 9.36 4.93
C ALA A 349 -23.45 8.48 3.80
N ARG A 350 -22.85 7.35 4.14
CA ARG A 350 -22.35 6.41 3.13
C ARG A 350 -23.47 5.94 2.20
N THR A 351 -24.64 5.64 2.73
CA THR A 351 -25.82 5.24 1.94
C THR A 351 -26.27 6.36 1.00
N MET A 352 -26.36 7.61 1.47
CA MET A 352 -26.71 8.76 0.62
C MET A 352 -25.69 8.97 -0.51
N ILE A 353 -24.40 8.84 -0.21
CA ILE A 353 -23.31 8.94 -1.20
C ILE A 353 -23.48 7.88 -2.28
N GLU A 354 -23.68 6.63 -1.90
CA GLU A 354 -23.82 5.50 -2.84
C GLU A 354 -25.09 5.58 -3.73
N ARG A 355 -26.17 6.15 -3.20
CA ARG A 355 -27.42 6.40 -3.93
C ARG A 355 -27.36 7.62 -4.84
N SER A 356 -26.36 8.48 -4.71
CA SER A 356 -26.29 9.76 -5.42
C SER A 356 -25.90 9.61 -6.89
N ASN A 357 -26.11 10.68 -7.66
CA ASN A 357 -25.60 10.80 -9.02
C ASN A 357 -24.16 11.36 -9.07
N ALA A 358 -23.48 11.53 -7.95
CA ALA A 358 -22.05 11.87 -7.90
C ALA A 358 -21.21 10.68 -8.38
N ILE A 359 -20.11 10.96 -9.07
CA ILE A 359 -19.11 9.92 -9.42
C ILE A 359 -18.38 9.52 -8.14
N LEU A 360 -18.15 8.22 -7.92
CA LEU A 360 -17.52 7.71 -6.70
C LEU A 360 -16.16 7.06 -6.97
N SER A 361 -15.21 7.33 -6.08
CA SER A 361 -13.85 6.78 -6.11
C SER A 361 -13.43 6.34 -4.69
N PRO A 362 -13.63 5.08 -4.31
CA PRO A 362 -14.41 4.03 -4.98
C PRO A 362 -15.92 4.13 -4.67
N ASN A 363 -16.75 3.45 -5.48
CA ASN A 363 -18.09 3.08 -5.05
C ASN A 363 -18.05 1.79 -4.19
N ILE A 364 -19.18 1.46 -3.57
CA ILE A 364 -19.30 0.31 -2.67
C ILE A 364 -18.93 -1.02 -3.34
N ARG A 365 -19.22 -1.19 -4.64
CA ARG A 365 -18.92 -2.42 -5.39
C ARG A 365 -17.41 -2.60 -5.56
N PHE A 366 -16.66 -1.52 -5.80
CA PHE A 366 -15.20 -1.56 -5.80
C PHE A 366 -14.63 -1.86 -4.41
N HIS A 367 -15.22 -1.27 -3.36
CA HIS A 367 -14.82 -1.57 -2.00
C HIS A 367 -14.97 -3.07 -1.67
N LEU A 368 -16.10 -3.68 -2.06
CA LEU A 368 -16.30 -5.12 -1.91
C LEU A 368 -15.32 -5.92 -2.78
N SER A 369 -15.08 -5.49 -4.03
CA SER A 369 -14.26 -6.23 -4.99
C SER A 369 -12.80 -6.39 -4.59
N CYS A 370 -12.24 -5.47 -3.79
CA CYS A 370 -10.83 -5.55 -3.37
C CYS A 370 -10.60 -6.38 -2.10
N THR A 371 -11.65 -6.85 -1.45
CA THR A 371 -11.50 -7.69 -0.26
C THR A 371 -10.78 -9.01 -0.58
N LYS A 372 -10.11 -9.56 0.41
CA LYS A 372 -9.30 -10.77 0.26
C LYS A 372 -10.14 -11.98 -0.20
N LYS A 373 -11.44 -11.99 0.12
CA LYS A 373 -12.39 -13.02 -0.27
C LYS A 373 -12.57 -13.15 -1.79
N ILE A 374 -12.39 -12.08 -2.53
CA ILE A 374 -12.57 -12.07 -3.99
C ILE A 374 -11.46 -12.82 -4.72
N GLN A 375 -10.24 -12.85 -4.19
CA GLN A 375 -9.07 -13.48 -4.83
C GLN A 375 -9.11 -15.01 -4.75
N GLN A 376 -10.20 -15.63 -5.20
CA GLN A 376 -10.36 -17.08 -5.16
C GLN A 376 -9.94 -17.77 -6.47
N PRO A 377 -9.66 -19.09 -6.45
CA PRO A 377 -9.44 -19.87 -7.65
C PRO A 377 -10.60 -19.74 -8.64
N GLY A 378 -10.28 -19.59 -9.93
CA GLY A 378 -11.30 -19.47 -11.00
C GLY A 378 -11.80 -18.06 -11.28
N MET A 379 -11.54 -17.07 -10.39
CA MET A 379 -11.98 -15.70 -10.60
C MET A 379 -11.45 -15.12 -11.91
N VAL A 380 -10.16 -15.26 -12.19
CA VAL A 380 -9.54 -14.65 -13.39
C VAL A 380 -10.14 -15.23 -14.67
N GLU A 381 -10.33 -16.54 -14.71
CA GLU A 381 -10.93 -17.26 -15.86
C GLU A 381 -12.38 -16.85 -16.08
N ARG A 382 -13.14 -16.64 -15.01
CA ARG A 382 -14.54 -16.16 -15.09
C ARG A 382 -14.63 -14.82 -15.82
N PHE A 383 -13.74 -13.88 -15.52
CA PHE A 383 -13.80 -12.52 -16.07
C PHE A 383 -13.04 -12.35 -17.39
N PHE A 384 -12.19 -13.31 -17.77
CA PHE A 384 -11.47 -13.34 -19.04
C PHE A 384 -11.55 -14.72 -19.73
N PRO A 385 -12.78 -15.24 -19.99
CA PRO A 385 -12.93 -16.60 -20.52
C PRO A 385 -12.28 -16.80 -21.90
N ASP A 386 -12.21 -15.74 -22.70
CA ASP A 386 -11.69 -15.79 -24.07
C ASP A 386 -10.27 -15.20 -24.22
N ASP A 387 -9.60 -14.86 -23.11
CA ASP A 387 -8.25 -14.28 -23.14
C ASP A 387 -7.25 -15.07 -22.25
N PRO A 388 -6.82 -16.26 -22.71
CA PRO A 388 -5.91 -17.10 -21.94
C PRO A 388 -4.54 -16.44 -21.69
N LYS A 389 -4.11 -15.50 -22.54
CA LYS A 389 -2.85 -14.76 -22.34
C LYS A 389 -2.95 -13.82 -21.14
N ARG A 390 -4.06 -13.10 -21.04
CA ARG A 390 -4.33 -12.20 -19.91
C ARG A 390 -4.51 -12.99 -18.61
N VAL A 391 -5.23 -14.11 -18.67
CA VAL A 391 -5.35 -15.05 -17.55
C VAL A 391 -3.98 -15.50 -17.07
N ALA A 392 -3.13 -15.96 -17.98
CA ALA A 392 -1.77 -16.41 -17.63
C ALA A 392 -0.92 -15.28 -17.02
N LEU A 393 -1.02 -14.06 -17.57
CA LEU A 393 -0.30 -12.88 -17.08
C LEU A 393 -0.71 -12.56 -15.63
N ILE A 394 -2.00 -12.48 -15.33
CA ILE A 394 -2.49 -12.20 -13.98
C ILE A 394 -2.13 -13.34 -13.02
N ARG A 395 -2.38 -14.59 -13.43
CA ARG A 395 -2.08 -15.78 -12.63
C ARG A 395 -0.61 -15.93 -12.25
N SER A 396 0.32 -15.46 -13.07
CA SER A 396 1.75 -15.52 -12.79
C SER A 396 2.13 -14.79 -11.49
N THR A 397 1.34 -13.79 -11.10
CA THR A 397 1.56 -13.01 -9.87
C THR A 397 0.87 -13.61 -8.65
N PHE A 398 -0.08 -14.51 -8.82
CA PHE A 398 -0.81 -15.08 -7.69
C PHE A 398 0.03 -16.11 -6.94
N THR A 399 -0.21 -16.20 -5.64
CA THR A 399 0.18 -17.34 -4.81
C THR A 399 -1.01 -18.26 -4.58
N GLY A 400 -0.88 -19.33 -3.82
CA GLY A 400 -2.02 -20.16 -3.43
C GLY A 400 -2.97 -19.39 -2.53
N LEU A 401 -4.26 -19.36 -2.87
CA LEU A 401 -5.32 -18.69 -2.13
C LEU A 401 -6.52 -19.63 -2.03
N TRP A 402 -7.10 -19.77 -0.84
CA TRP A 402 -8.23 -20.66 -0.56
C TRP A 402 -9.27 -20.00 0.32
N GLY A 403 -10.54 -20.04 -0.12
CA GLY A 403 -11.68 -19.83 0.76
C GLY A 403 -11.86 -21.02 1.69
N LEU A 404 -12.31 -20.80 2.91
CA LEU A 404 -12.39 -21.84 3.95
C LEU A 404 -13.84 -22.23 4.30
N GLU A 405 -14.81 -21.74 3.54
CA GLU A 405 -16.23 -22.07 3.68
C GLU A 405 -16.65 -23.41 3.07
N PHE A 406 -15.81 -23.98 2.19
CA PHE A 406 -16.13 -25.22 1.49
C PHE A 406 -15.84 -26.45 2.36
N GLU A 407 -16.59 -27.54 2.11
CA GLU A 407 -16.41 -28.83 2.79
C GLU A 407 -15.90 -29.92 1.83
N ASP A 408 -15.37 -29.50 0.69
CA ASP A 408 -14.75 -30.44 -0.24
C ASP A 408 -13.40 -30.97 0.30
N GLU A 409 -12.92 -32.02 -0.35
CA GLU A 409 -11.68 -32.69 0.05
C GLU A 409 -10.47 -31.76 -0.06
N ALA A 410 -10.41 -30.94 -1.12
CA ALA A 410 -9.30 -30.01 -1.37
C ALA A 410 -9.18 -28.94 -0.25
N THR A 411 -10.30 -28.42 0.23
CA THR A 411 -10.32 -27.47 1.34
C THR A 411 -9.88 -28.12 2.65
N ARG A 412 -10.31 -29.35 2.92
CA ARG A 412 -9.86 -30.10 4.11
C ARG A 412 -8.38 -30.38 4.07
N GLU A 413 -7.86 -30.86 2.94
CA GLU A 413 -6.44 -31.14 2.76
C GLU A 413 -5.56 -29.92 3.00
N VAL A 414 -5.94 -28.76 2.46
CA VAL A 414 -5.15 -27.53 2.64
C VAL A 414 -5.21 -27.00 4.07
N ILE A 415 -6.34 -27.15 4.78
CA ILE A 415 -6.45 -26.81 6.21
C ILE A 415 -5.55 -27.72 7.05
N GLU A 416 -5.58 -29.03 6.79
CA GLU A 416 -4.71 -30.00 7.47
C GLU A 416 -3.24 -29.74 7.22
N ASP A 417 -2.86 -29.40 5.96
CA ASP A 417 -1.49 -29.03 5.63
C ASP A 417 -1.05 -27.73 6.33
N ALA A 418 -1.93 -26.74 6.40
CA ALA A 418 -1.67 -25.49 7.11
C ALA A 418 -1.47 -25.69 8.62
N ILE A 419 -2.23 -26.60 9.23
CA ILE A 419 -2.06 -26.96 10.64
C ILE A 419 -0.74 -27.73 10.86
N ARG A 420 -0.39 -28.66 9.96
CA ARG A 420 0.84 -29.45 10.04
C ARG A 420 2.10 -28.63 9.75
N SER A 421 2.00 -27.70 8.81
CA SER A 421 3.13 -26.90 8.29
C SER A 421 2.82 -25.40 8.34
N PRO A 422 2.57 -24.83 9.53
CA PRO A 422 2.02 -23.48 9.66
C PRO A 422 2.92 -22.37 9.13
N GLY A 423 4.23 -22.60 9.06
CA GLY A 423 5.19 -21.67 8.47
C GLY A 423 4.99 -21.39 6.97
N ASN A 424 4.21 -22.23 6.28
CA ASN A 424 3.97 -22.11 4.83
C ASN A 424 2.72 -21.31 4.48
N TYR A 425 1.93 -20.90 5.46
CA TYR A 425 0.63 -20.29 5.24
C TYR A 425 0.41 -19.04 6.10
N ILE A 426 -0.57 -18.26 5.70
CA ILE A 426 -1.05 -17.07 6.42
C ILE A 426 -2.58 -17.12 6.38
N LEU A 427 -3.23 -16.91 7.53
CA LEU A 427 -4.68 -16.76 7.64
C LEU A 427 -5.02 -15.27 7.68
N LYS A 428 -5.93 -14.81 6.83
CA LYS A 428 -6.31 -13.40 6.73
C LYS A 428 -7.83 -13.25 6.89
N SER A 429 -8.26 -12.28 7.73
CA SER A 429 -9.64 -11.78 7.75
C SER A 429 -9.87 -10.74 6.64
N GLN A 430 -11.09 -10.18 6.55
CA GLN A 430 -11.42 -9.14 5.57
C GLN A 430 -10.98 -7.73 6.00
N VAL A 431 -10.46 -7.58 7.24
CA VAL A 431 -10.03 -6.27 7.76
C VAL A 431 -8.83 -5.73 6.98
N GLU A 432 -8.85 -4.45 6.67
CA GLU A 432 -7.80 -3.73 5.95
C GLU A 432 -6.69 -3.21 6.89
N GLY A 433 -5.65 -2.57 6.32
CA GLY A 433 -4.57 -1.93 7.08
C GLY A 433 -3.53 -2.89 7.68
N GLY A 434 -3.46 -4.14 7.21
CA GLY A 434 -2.54 -5.15 7.76
C GLY A 434 -2.99 -5.76 9.08
N LEU A 435 -4.20 -5.45 9.52
CA LEU A 435 -4.85 -6.08 10.68
C LEU A 435 -5.49 -7.42 10.29
N GLY A 436 -5.81 -8.25 11.30
CA GLY A 436 -6.48 -9.54 11.05
C GLY A 436 -5.65 -10.55 10.25
N ILE A 437 -4.32 -10.48 10.36
CA ILE A 437 -3.38 -11.42 9.72
C ILE A 437 -2.76 -12.29 10.82
N PHE A 438 -2.86 -13.61 10.66
CA PHE A 438 -2.40 -14.59 11.64
C PHE A 438 -1.36 -15.53 11.04
N PHE A 439 -0.29 -15.77 11.78
CA PHE A 439 0.89 -16.49 11.34
C PHE A 439 1.19 -17.71 12.21
N ASP A 440 1.91 -18.65 11.67
CA ASP A 440 2.57 -19.74 12.36
C ASP A 440 1.61 -20.49 13.34
N HIS A 441 1.99 -20.69 14.59
CA HIS A 441 1.20 -21.44 15.58
C HIS A 441 -0.15 -20.79 15.92
N GLN A 442 -0.23 -19.46 15.91
CA GLN A 442 -1.50 -18.75 16.15
C GLN A 442 -2.52 -19.09 15.08
N MET A 443 -2.10 -19.07 13.80
CA MET A 443 -2.95 -19.46 12.68
C MET A 443 -3.41 -20.92 12.81
N ALA A 444 -2.49 -21.85 13.09
CA ALA A 444 -2.82 -23.26 13.23
C ALA A 444 -3.82 -23.51 14.37
N GLN A 445 -3.63 -22.84 15.50
CA GLN A 445 -4.55 -22.93 16.66
C GLN A 445 -5.95 -22.39 16.29
N MET A 446 -6.04 -21.28 15.59
CA MET A 446 -7.31 -20.72 15.14
C MET A 446 -8.04 -21.69 14.20
N LEU A 447 -7.34 -22.24 13.20
CA LEU A 447 -7.92 -23.21 12.25
C LEU A 447 -8.47 -24.48 12.95
N GLN A 448 -7.85 -24.92 14.06
CA GLN A 448 -8.31 -26.06 14.86
C GLN A 448 -9.56 -25.74 15.69
N GLN A 449 -9.76 -24.49 16.09
CA GLN A 449 -10.82 -24.09 17.01
C GLN A 449 -12.06 -23.52 16.32
N MET A 450 -11.88 -22.93 15.12
CA MET A 450 -12.97 -22.28 14.38
C MET A 450 -14.00 -23.29 13.87
N SER A 451 -15.27 -22.95 14.02
CA SER A 451 -16.36 -23.57 13.28
C SER A 451 -16.25 -23.28 11.76
N LYS A 452 -17.03 -24.00 10.95
CA LYS A 452 -17.12 -23.74 9.51
C LYS A 452 -17.59 -22.32 9.20
N GLU A 453 -18.61 -21.87 9.92
CA GLU A 453 -19.19 -20.53 9.76
C GLU A 453 -18.15 -19.43 10.03
N GLU A 454 -17.39 -19.58 11.13
CA GLU A 454 -16.31 -18.65 11.48
C GLU A 454 -15.20 -18.66 10.40
N ARG A 455 -14.80 -19.84 9.92
CA ARG A 455 -13.79 -19.95 8.85
C ARG A 455 -14.20 -19.26 7.54
N GLY A 456 -15.52 -19.19 7.25
CA GLY A 456 -16.05 -18.52 6.06
C GLY A 456 -15.69 -17.03 5.95
N ALA A 457 -15.39 -16.38 7.09
CA ALA A 457 -14.94 -14.98 7.12
C ALA A 457 -13.43 -14.80 6.81
N TYR A 458 -12.68 -15.89 6.63
CA TYR A 458 -11.23 -15.86 6.41
C TYR A 458 -10.85 -16.44 5.06
N ILE A 459 -9.62 -16.13 4.64
CA ILE A 459 -8.93 -16.82 3.55
C ILE A 459 -7.60 -17.37 4.05
N LEU A 460 -7.17 -18.48 3.48
CA LEU A 460 -5.82 -19.03 3.65
C LEU A 460 -4.99 -18.66 2.43
N GLN A 461 -3.78 -18.15 2.66
CA GLN A 461 -2.84 -17.78 1.61
C GLN A 461 -1.51 -18.52 1.79
N ARG A 462 -0.93 -19.00 0.69
CA ARG A 462 0.44 -19.51 0.70
C ARG A 462 1.39 -18.37 1.04
N ARG A 463 2.28 -18.59 2.01
CA ARG A 463 3.23 -17.57 2.45
C ARG A 463 4.23 -17.22 1.35
N ILE A 464 4.48 -15.95 1.17
CA ILE A 464 5.54 -15.44 0.31
C ILE A 464 6.84 -15.50 1.09
N ASN A 465 7.92 -16.02 0.50
CA ASN A 465 9.28 -15.92 1.01
C ASN A 465 9.92 -14.66 0.41
N PRO A 466 9.90 -13.52 1.12
CA PRO A 466 10.36 -12.28 0.54
C PRO A 466 11.88 -12.23 0.46
N LEU A 467 12.35 -11.43 -0.50
CA LEU A 467 13.74 -11.03 -0.58
C LEU A 467 14.09 -10.18 0.63
N VAL A 468 15.13 -10.52 1.36
CA VAL A 468 15.63 -9.74 2.50
C VAL A 468 16.74 -8.80 2.03
N ASN A 469 16.57 -7.51 2.30
CA ASN A 469 17.52 -6.46 1.99
C ASN A 469 18.09 -5.85 3.27
N TYR A 470 19.24 -5.18 3.14
CA TYR A 470 19.82 -4.37 4.21
C TYR A 470 19.51 -2.90 3.94
N LEU A 471 18.78 -2.25 4.83
CA LEU A 471 18.50 -0.82 4.74
C LEU A 471 18.89 -0.08 6.01
N MET A 472 19.32 1.15 5.82
CA MET A 472 19.52 2.09 6.90
C MET A 472 18.24 2.87 7.14
N ARG A 473 17.64 2.70 8.31
CA ARG A 473 16.53 3.53 8.77
C ARG A 473 17.07 4.91 9.13
N GLN A 474 16.42 5.96 8.63
CA GLN A 474 16.73 7.33 9.03
C GLN A 474 16.34 7.55 10.49
N LYS A 475 17.32 7.48 11.36
CA LYS A 475 17.29 7.86 12.76
C LYS A 475 18.62 8.56 13.05
N ILE A 476 18.76 9.16 14.20
CA ILE A 476 20.04 9.71 14.66
C ILE A 476 20.48 8.89 15.87
N PRO A 477 21.50 8.02 15.75
CA PRO A 477 22.20 7.58 14.52
C PRO A 477 21.34 6.64 13.65
N ALA A 478 21.64 6.55 12.34
CA ALA A 478 21.00 5.61 11.42
C ALA A 478 21.25 4.16 11.88
N LEU A 479 20.22 3.33 11.71
CA LEU A 479 20.29 1.92 12.07
C LEU A 479 20.23 1.06 10.80
N LEU A 480 21.19 0.15 10.69
CA LEU A 480 21.15 -0.91 9.69
C LEU A 480 20.19 -2.01 10.17
N GLU A 481 19.22 -2.35 9.35
CA GLU A 481 18.20 -3.36 9.67
C GLU A 481 18.00 -4.30 8.48
N ASP A 482 17.72 -5.58 8.78
CA ASP A 482 17.21 -6.54 7.81
C ASP A 482 15.76 -6.18 7.51
N VAL A 483 15.45 -5.93 6.25
CA VAL A 483 14.11 -5.50 5.83
C VAL A 483 13.58 -6.35 4.69
N VAL A 484 12.28 -6.41 4.60
CA VAL A 484 11.54 -6.88 3.43
C VAL A 484 10.80 -5.69 2.83
N SER A 485 10.87 -5.59 1.50
CA SER A 485 10.26 -4.48 0.76
C SER A 485 9.07 -4.99 -0.03
N GLU A 486 7.96 -4.29 0.11
CA GLU A 486 6.72 -4.49 -0.63
C GLU A 486 6.57 -3.35 -1.62
N ILE A 487 6.39 -3.70 -2.89
CA ILE A 487 6.10 -2.71 -3.93
C ILE A 487 4.59 -2.64 -4.18
N GLY A 488 4.04 -1.44 -4.10
CA GLY A 488 2.66 -1.16 -4.50
C GLY A 488 2.64 -0.50 -5.87
N ILE A 489 1.96 -1.10 -6.83
CA ILE A 489 1.81 -0.55 -8.18
C ILE A 489 0.46 0.14 -8.27
N TYR A 490 0.48 1.43 -8.61
CA TYR A 490 -0.73 2.20 -8.80
C TYR A 490 -1.29 2.07 -10.20
N GLY A 491 -2.61 1.97 -10.26
CA GLY A 491 -3.36 2.07 -11.50
C GLY A 491 -4.67 2.81 -11.30
N SER A 492 -5.09 3.52 -12.34
CA SER A 492 -6.39 4.15 -12.38
C SER A 492 -7.23 3.63 -13.54
N MET A 493 -8.54 3.56 -13.32
CA MET A 493 -9.52 3.20 -14.33
C MET A 493 -10.78 4.04 -14.17
N ILE A 494 -11.29 4.55 -15.28
CA ILE A 494 -12.58 5.23 -15.35
C ILE A 494 -13.42 4.48 -16.36
N GLY A 495 -14.61 4.10 -15.99
CA GLY A 495 -15.50 3.35 -16.88
C GLY A 495 -16.96 3.45 -16.49
N ASP A 496 -17.81 3.06 -17.43
CA ASP A 496 -19.24 2.93 -17.25
C ASP A 496 -19.55 1.47 -16.88
N GLN A 497 -19.93 1.25 -15.63
CA GLN A 497 -20.21 -0.09 -15.11
C GLN A 497 -21.55 -0.66 -15.62
N SER A 498 -22.45 0.14 -16.21
CA SER A 498 -23.70 -0.34 -16.76
C SER A 498 -23.55 -1.12 -18.07
N ASN A 499 -22.50 -0.79 -18.82
CA ASN A 499 -22.25 -1.39 -20.14
C ASN A 499 -20.82 -1.90 -20.33
N GLY A 500 -19.98 -1.81 -19.30
CA GLY A 500 -18.59 -2.27 -19.32
C GLY A 500 -17.62 -1.39 -20.15
N ARG A 501 -18.05 -0.19 -20.56
CA ARG A 501 -17.22 0.71 -21.37
C ARG A 501 -16.11 1.32 -20.55
N ILE A 502 -14.87 1.06 -20.95
CA ILE A 502 -13.67 1.64 -20.36
C ILE A 502 -13.35 2.95 -21.07
N LEU A 503 -13.19 4.03 -20.32
CA LEU A 503 -12.82 5.38 -20.79
C LEU A 503 -11.34 5.67 -20.53
N HIS A 504 -10.78 5.13 -19.47
CA HIS A 504 -9.39 5.28 -19.06
C HIS A 504 -8.91 4.02 -18.35
N ASN A 505 -7.69 3.57 -18.64
CA ASN A 505 -7.02 2.48 -17.92
C ASN A 505 -5.50 2.70 -18.02
N ALA A 506 -4.85 2.97 -16.90
CA ALA A 506 -3.44 3.34 -16.87
C ALA A 506 -2.67 2.69 -15.72
N PHE A 507 -1.35 2.57 -15.91
CA PHE A 507 -0.35 2.48 -14.87
C PHE A 507 0.02 3.89 -14.41
N ASP A 508 -0.01 4.16 -13.10
CA ASP A 508 0.15 5.51 -12.56
C ASP A 508 1.44 5.72 -11.78
N GLY A 509 2.18 4.69 -11.49
CA GLY A 509 3.41 4.77 -10.70
C GLY A 509 3.47 3.70 -9.62
N HIS A 510 4.32 3.92 -8.63
CA HIS A 510 4.56 2.93 -7.58
C HIS A 510 4.84 3.57 -6.22
N VAL A 511 4.72 2.79 -5.18
CA VAL A 511 5.21 3.07 -3.82
C VAL A 511 6.03 1.88 -3.33
N VAL A 512 6.98 2.13 -2.45
CA VAL A 512 7.69 1.06 -1.72
C VAL A 512 7.47 1.27 -0.23
N ARG A 513 7.11 0.20 0.44
CA ARG A 513 7.02 0.13 1.89
C ARG A 513 7.97 -0.96 2.36
N SER A 514 8.92 -0.57 3.21
CA SER A 514 9.88 -1.51 3.78
C SER A 514 9.62 -1.67 5.27
N LYS A 515 9.74 -2.89 5.77
CA LYS A 515 9.62 -3.21 7.19
C LYS A 515 10.73 -4.15 7.59
N ARG A 516 11.02 -4.21 8.88
CA ARG A 516 11.96 -5.21 9.41
C ARG A 516 11.47 -6.63 9.06
N SER A 517 12.39 -7.51 8.76
CA SER A 517 12.08 -8.91 8.38
C SER A 517 11.44 -9.70 9.53
N ASP A 518 11.73 -9.33 10.79
CA ASP A 518 11.19 -9.97 12.01
C ASP A 518 9.82 -9.41 12.45
N VAL A 519 9.28 -8.38 11.77
CA VAL A 519 7.99 -7.76 12.10
C VAL A 519 6.90 -8.29 11.18
N SER A 520 5.84 -8.84 11.76
CA SER A 520 4.69 -9.37 11.01
C SER A 520 3.82 -8.27 10.40
N HIS A 521 3.63 -7.14 11.09
CA HIS A 521 2.77 -6.03 10.68
C HIS A 521 3.61 -4.87 10.13
N GLY A 522 3.35 -4.41 8.91
CA GLY A 522 4.18 -3.43 8.20
C GLY A 522 3.44 -2.19 7.71
N GLY A 523 2.22 -1.93 8.18
CA GLY A 523 1.49 -0.72 7.83
C GLY A 523 2.18 0.53 8.39
N MET A 524 2.16 1.63 7.63
CA MET A 524 2.65 2.93 8.11
C MET A 524 1.85 3.43 9.31
N SER A 525 0.55 3.26 9.29
CA SER A 525 -0.37 3.57 10.39
C SER A 525 -0.08 2.77 11.66
N CYS A 526 0.53 1.59 11.54
CA CYS A 526 0.90 0.73 12.67
C CYS A 526 2.31 1.00 13.20
N GLY A 527 3.04 1.98 12.65
CA GLY A 527 4.37 2.39 13.12
C GLY A 527 5.53 1.45 12.77
N GLY A 528 5.28 0.35 12.06
CA GLY A 528 6.29 -0.66 11.69
C GLY A 528 6.91 -0.48 10.30
N GLY A 529 6.29 0.33 9.44
CA GLY A 529 6.69 0.54 8.06
C GLY A 529 7.57 1.77 7.85
N LEU A 530 8.41 1.71 6.83
CA LEU A 530 9.20 2.83 6.29
C LEU A 530 8.69 3.17 4.90
N ILE A 531 8.64 4.44 4.57
CA ILE A 531 8.51 4.88 3.18
C ILE A 531 9.86 4.75 2.49
N ASP A 532 9.83 4.24 1.28
CA ASP A 532 11.01 3.88 0.55
C ASP A 532 10.85 4.17 -0.95
N SER A 533 11.89 3.98 -1.74
CA SER A 533 11.83 3.98 -3.20
C SER A 533 12.69 2.87 -3.79
N LEU A 534 12.55 2.63 -5.08
CA LEU A 534 13.28 1.56 -5.76
C LEU A 534 14.63 2.02 -6.29
N LEU A 535 15.58 1.09 -6.22
CA LEU A 535 16.77 1.07 -7.02
C LEU A 535 16.81 -0.27 -7.77
N LEU A 536 16.57 -0.25 -9.07
CA LEU A 536 16.44 -1.44 -9.91
C LEU A 536 17.81 -1.95 -10.32
N PHE A 537 18.03 -3.24 -10.12
CA PHE A 537 19.21 -3.97 -10.59
C PHE A 537 18.79 -5.11 -11.51
N PRO A 538 19.63 -5.53 -12.47
CA PRO A 538 19.42 -6.78 -13.20
C PRO A 538 19.29 -7.96 -12.21
N MET A 539 18.33 -8.85 -12.44
CA MET A 539 18.07 -10.00 -11.55
C MET A 539 19.33 -10.87 -11.35
N ALA A 540 20.10 -11.06 -12.40
CA ALA A 540 21.36 -11.82 -12.31
C ALA A 540 22.34 -11.22 -11.30
N GLN A 541 22.42 -9.88 -11.20
CA GLN A 541 23.26 -9.19 -10.22
C GLN A 541 22.72 -9.34 -8.79
N MET A 542 21.40 -9.45 -8.62
CA MET A 542 20.78 -9.68 -7.33
C MET A 542 21.00 -11.09 -6.80
N LEU A 543 21.16 -12.08 -7.68
CA LEU A 543 21.31 -13.50 -7.35
C LEU A 543 22.78 -13.97 -7.32
N ASP A 544 23.75 -13.10 -7.60
CA ASP A 544 25.17 -13.46 -7.63
C ASP A 544 25.71 -13.80 -6.23
N LYS A 545 25.70 -15.09 -5.90
CA LYS A 545 26.19 -15.64 -4.63
C LYS A 545 27.71 -15.52 -4.47
N SER A 546 28.47 -15.28 -5.55
CA SER A 546 29.93 -15.19 -5.50
C SER A 546 30.41 -13.93 -4.79
N LYS A 547 29.53 -12.93 -4.65
CA LYS A 547 29.78 -11.67 -3.94
C LYS A 547 29.16 -11.61 -2.54
N SER A 548 28.44 -12.64 -2.10
CA SER A 548 27.96 -12.73 -0.72
C SER A 548 29.07 -13.24 0.18
N ALA A 549 29.69 -12.37 0.95
CA ALA A 549 30.75 -12.69 1.93
C ALA A 549 30.26 -13.56 3.11
N LEU A 550 29.31 -14.45 2.90
CA LEU A 550 28.76 -15.37 3.91
C LEU A 550 29.25 -16.82 3.75
N ASN A 551 30.24 -17.07 2.89
CA ASN A 551 30.89 -18.41 2.81
C ASN A 551 32.21 -18.50 3.60
N GLU A 552 32.57 -17.50 4.38
CA GLU A 552 33.73 -17.55 5.27
C GLU A 552 33.34 -17.05 6.66
N CYS A 553 32.63 -17.87 7.42
CA CYS A 553 32.66 -17.96 8.87
C CYS A 553 32.16 -19.35 9.29
#